data_7d0660043126bc9f2ea48c4c93066425
#
_entry.id   7d0660043126bc9f2ea48c4c93066425
#
_cell.length_a   1.000
_cell.length_b   1.000
_cell.length_c   1.000
_cell.angle_alpha   90.00
_cell.angle_beta   90.00
_cell.angle_gamma   90.00
#
_symmetry.space_group_name_H-M   'P 1'
#
loop_
_entity.id
_entity.type
_entity.pdbx_description
1 polymer ?
#
loop_
_entity_poly.entity_id
_entity_poly.type
_entity_poly.pdbx_seq_one_letter_code
_entity_poly.pdbx_strand_id
1 'polypeptide(L)'
;MFGGKGTADTTRPINFGGLTTLATGEQDVKHLSGRLRAAYQAGGNALYLKPMVDLEATQLWLGSVQEESGAGALSIDSSEETIFSAAPALELGGEVALAHGMLLRPFARVGGIFYSEDKIALSSSFAGGPAGIPQFQTQAEVEQVMGNVGAGLDLMWTDASTVKVFYDGLFGEDTQQHAFGAKASVNF
;
A
#
# COMPACT_ATOMS: atom_id res chain seq x y z
N MET A 1 -13.85 2.82 5.66
CA MET A 1 -13.85 3.33 4.29
C MET A 1 -12.92 4.52 4.24
N PHE A 2 -12.03 4.57 3.29
CA PHE A 2 -11.12 5.69 3.05
C PHE A 2 -10.91 5.85 1.54
N GLY A 3 -10.57 7.05 1.09
CA GLY A 3 -10.36 7.33 -0.32
C GLY A 3 -9.43 8.52 -0.50
N GLY A 4 -8.86 8.64 -1.67
CA GLY A 4 -7.96 9.72 -2.02
C GLY A 4 -8.00 10.05 -3.51
N LYS A 5 -7.52 11.25 -3.80
CA LYS A 5 -7.25 11.72 -5.16
C LYS A 5 -5.84 12.30 -5.18
N GLY A 6 -5.09 12.01 -6.21
CA GLY A 6 -3.76 12.55 -6.46
C GLY A 6 -3.46 12.64 -7.94
N THR A 7 -2.33 13.21 -8.24
CA THR A 7 -1.78 13.31 -9.59
C THR A 7 -0.41 12.67 -9.59
N ALA A 8 -0.11 11.86 -10.59
CA ALA A 8 1.19 11.24 -10.80
C ALA A 8 1.83 11.81 -12.06
N ASP A 9 3.02 12.38 -11.90
CA ASP A 9 3.84 12.83 -13.01
C ASP A 9 4.70 11.68 -13.52
N THR A 10 4.67 11.43 -14.82
CA THR A 10 5.48 10.40 -15.47
C THR A 10 6.51 11.05 -16.38
N THR A 11 7.73 10.51 -16.36
CA THR A 11 8.79 10.94 -17.26
C THR A 11 9.46 9.72 -17.85
N ARG A 12 9.44 9.61 -19.18
CA ARG A 12 10.00 8.47 -19.92
C ARG A 12 11.05 8.92 -20.95
N PRO A 13 12.31 8.46 -20.83
CA PRO A 13 13.30 8.74 -21.86
C PRO A 13 13.02 7.90 -23.10
N ILE A 14 13.00 8.55 -24.25
CA ILE A 14 12.85 7.93 -25.56
C ILE A 14 14.18 8.05 -26.29
N ASN A 15 14.79 6.91 -26.62
CA ASN A 15 16.05 6.85 -27.36
C ASN A 15 15.78 6.22 -28.73
N PHE A 16 15.85 7.01 -29.78
CA PHE A 16 15.64 6.53 -31.14
C PHE A 16 16.62 7.22 -32.12
N GLY A 17 17.35 6.41 -32.89
CA GLY A 17 18.21 6.92 -33.96
C GLY A 17 19.29 7.94 -33.56
N GLY A 18 19.79 7.86 -32.30
CA GLY A 18 20.77 8.80 -31.75
C GLY A 18 20.17 10.08 -31.18
N LEU A 19 18.87 10.23 -31.22
CA LEU A 19 18.13 11.32 -30.55
C LEU A 19 17.58 10.78 -29.19
N THR A 20 17.82 11.56 -28.14
CA THR A 20 17.20 11.33 -26.83
C THR A 20 16.22 12.45 -26.58
N THR A 21 14.96 12.08 -26.32
CA THR A 21 13.92 13.02 -25.89
C THR A 21 13.23 12.49 -24.63
N LEU A 22 12.61 13.37 -23.87
CA LEU A 22 11.83 13.02 -22.68
C LEU A 22 10.35 13.18 -23.03
N ALA A 23 9.59 12.13 -22.85
CA ALA A 23 8.13 12.22 -22.84
C ALA A 23 7.69 12.43 -21.38
N THR A 24 6.85 13.43 -21.18
CA THR A 24 6.26 13.72 -19.86
C THR A 24 4.75 13.63 -19.95
N GLY A 25 4.13 13.16 -18.90
CA GLY A 25 2.68 13.06 -18.81
C GLY A 25 2.21 13.18 -17.37
N GLU A 26 0.97 13.59 -17.20
CA GLU A 26 0.30 13.73 -15.92
C GLU A 26 -0.90 12.79 -15.89
N GLN A 27 -1.07 12.03 -14.80
CA GLN A 27 -2.15 11.08 -14.61
C GLN A 27 -2.94 11.40 -13.35
N ASP A 28 -4.23 11.62 -13.48
CA ASP A 28 -5.14 11.66 -12.36
C ASP A 28 -5.32 10.25 -11.78
N VAL A 29 -5.15 10.09 -10.47
CA VAL A 29 -5.35 8.83 -9.76
C VAL A 29 -6.39 9.06 -8.67
N LYS A 30 -7.43 8.24 -8.63
CA LYS A 30 -8.43 8.22 -7.56
C LYS A 30 -8.55 6.81 -7.03
N HIS A 31 -8.74 6.69 -5.72
CA HIS A 31 -9.02 5.39 -5.12
C HIS A 31 -10.09 5.51 -4.03
N LEU A 32 -10.84 4.43 -3.85
CA LEU A 32 -11.78 4.24 -2.77
C LEU A 32 -11.60 2.84 -2.20
N SER A 33 -11.35 2.73 -0.89
CA SER A 33 -11.13 1.46 -0.23
C SER A 33 -12.08 1.25 0.92
N GLY A 34 -12.53 0.00 1.06
CA GLY A 34 -13.27 -0.49 2.21
C GLY A 34 -12.53 -1.65 2.85
N ARG A 35 -12.37 -1.62 4.18
CA ARG A 35 -11.70 -2.68 4.94
C ARG A 35 -12.61 -3.23 6.02
N LEU A 36 -12.63 -4.56 6.14
CA LEU A 36 -13.26 -5.31 7.22
C LEU A 36 -12.17 -6.09 7.96
N ARG A 37 -12.14 -5.98 9.28
CA ARG A 37 -11.23 -6.76 10.13
C ARG A 37 -12.01 -7.69 11.03
N ALA A 38 -11.63 -8.98 11.05
CA ALA A 38 -12.01 -9.94 12.05
C ALA A 38 -10.78 -10.31 12.89
N ALA A 39 -10.92 -10.33 14.21
CA ALA A 39 -9.85 -10.70 15.13
C ALA A 39 -10.44 -11.39 16.35
N TYR A 40 -9.69 -12.33 16.89
CA TYR A 40 -10.04 -13.03 18.14
C TYR A 40 -8.83 -13.05 19.06
N GLN A 41 -9.00 -12.64 20.31
CA GLN A 41 -7.92 -12.67 21.29
C GLN A 41 -8.09 -13.89 22.21
N ALA A 42 -7.12 -14.78 22.20
CA ALA A 42 -7.01 -15.92 23.08
C ALA A 42 -5.95 -15.64 24.15
N GLY A 43 -6.21 -16.00 25.39
CA GLY A 43 -5.32 -15.76 26.53
C GLY A 43 -5.78 -14.62 27.43
N GLY A 44 -4.89 -14.19 28.31
CA GLY A 44 -5.16 -13.12 29.27
C GLY A 44 -4.36 -11.85 28.98
N ASN A 45 -4.44 -10.87 29.89
CA ASN A 45 -3.70 -9.63 29.72
C ASN A 45 -2.18 -9.82 29.74
N ALA A 46 -1.67 -10.73 30.58
CA ALA A 46 -0.23 -10.95 30.72
C ALA A 46 0.39 -11.56 29.45
N LEU A 47 -0.36 -12.40 28.73
CA LEU A 47 0.04 -12.99 27.46
C LEU A 47 -1.20 -13.33 26.65
N TYR A 48 -1.23 -12.89 25.40
CA TYR A 48 -2.30 -13.20 24.45
C TYR A 48 -1.76 -13.60 23.10
N LEU A 49 -2.53 -14.41 22.40
CA LEU A 49 -2.39 -14.71 20.99
C LEU A 49 -3.63 -14.18 20.26
N LYS A 50 -3.43 -13.42 19.17
CA LYS A 50 -4.51 -12.78 18.46
C LYS A 50 -4.43 -13.04 16.96
N PRO A 51 -5.05 -14.15 16.49
CA PRO A 51 -5.30 -14.33 15.07
C PRO A 51 -6.23 -13.23 14.56
N MET A 52 -5.92 -12.73 13.36
CA MET A 52 -6.71 -11.71 12.69
C MET A 52 -6.68 -11.91 11.19
N VAL A 53 -7.69 -11.39 10.52
CA VAL A 53 -7.73 -11.27 9.07
C VAL A 53 -8.33 -9.92 8.68
N ASP A 54 -7.65 -9.22 7.78
CA ASP A 54 -8.19 -8.07 7.10
C ASP A 54 -8.63 -8.48 5.70
N LEU A 55 -9.83 -8.09 5.32
CA LEU A 55 -10.35 -8.17 3.96
C LEU A 55 -10.52 -6.74 3.45
N GLU A 56 -9.94 -6.43 2.31
CA GLU A 56 -10.02 -5.11 1.72
C GLU A 56 -10.47 -5.20 0.26
N ALA A 57 -11.31 -4.26 -0.14
CA ALA A 57 -11.67 -4.02 -1.53
C ALA A 57 -11.30 -2.58 -1.86
N THR A 58 -10.51 -2.41 -2.91
CA THR A 58 -10.06 -1.11 -3.42
C THR A 58 -10.50 -0.95 -4.86
N GLN A 59 -11.28 0.10 -5.12
CA GLN A 59 -11.57 0.58 -6.46
C GLN A 59 -10.55 1.65 -6.82
N LEU A 60 -9.86 1.45 -7.94
CA LEU A 60 -8.87 2.36 -8.49
C LEU A 60 -9.37 2.92 -9.82
N TRP A 61 -9.29 4.23 -10.00
CA TRP A 61 -9.55 4.92 -11.27
C TRP A 61 -8.27 5.62 -11.69
N LEU A 62 -7.76 5.23 -12.83
CA LEU A 62 -6.60 5.83 -13.49
C LEU A 62 -7.10 6.68 -14.65
N GLY A 63 -6.83 7.97 -14.61
CA GLY A 63 -7.13 8.90 -15.70
C GLY A 63 -6.31 8.60 -16.94
N SER A 64 -6.77 9.08 -18.10
CA SER A 64 -5.98 9.02 -19.32
C SER A 64 -4.74 9.90 -19.23
N VAL A 65 -3.66 9.48 -19.88
CA VAL A 65 -2.43 10.25 -19.98
C VAL A 65 -2.18 10.57 -21.44
N GLN A 66 -1.84 11.82 -21.72
CA GLN A 66 -1.33 12.23 -23.01
C GLN A 66 0.11 12.70 -22.79
N GLU A 67 1.09 11.92 -23.23
CA GLU A 67 2.47 12.33 -23.13
C GLU A 67 2.72 13.52 -24.09
N GLU A 68 3.40 14.52 -23.58
CA GLU A 68 3.86 15.66 -24.36
C GLU A 68 5.27 15.41 -24.88
N SER A 69 5.56 15.94 -26.06
CA SER A 69 6.84 16.01 -26.77
C SER A 69 7.43 14.72 -27.35
N GLY A 70 7.65 14.75 -28.65
CA GLY A 70 8.54 13.92 -29.44
C GLY A 70 7.89 12.77 -30.20
N ALA A 71 8.63 12.28 -31.21
CA ALA A 71 8.29 11.04 -31.88
C ALA A 71 8.34 9.87 -30.88
N GLY A 72 7.22 9.20 -30.69
CA GLY A 72 7.10 8.09 -29.76
C GLY A 72 6.41 8.44 -28.42
N ALA A 73 5.83 9.64 -28.29
CA ALA A 73 4.91 9.95 -27.20
C ALA A 73 3.69 9.03 -27.22
N LEU A 74 3.19 8.66 -26.04
CA LEU A 74 2.06 7.75 -25.89
C LEU A 74 0.80 8.50 -25.46
N SER A 75 -0.33 7.99 -25.94
CA SER A 75 -1.64 8.23 -25.37
C SER A 75 -2.06 6.97 -24.64
N ILE A 76 -2.29 7.05 -23.34
CA ILE A 76 -2.69 5.95 -22.47
C ILE A 76 -4.14 6.19 -22.10
N ASP A 77 -4.97 5.20 -22.34
CA ASP A 77 -6.40 5.30 -22.00
C ASP A 77 -6.62 5.21 -20.49
N SER A 78 -7.75 5.73 -20.04
CA SER A 78 -8.19 5.57 -18.66
C SER A 78 -8.47 4.11 -18.35
N SER A 79 -8.19 3.66 -17.13
CA SER A 79 -8.49 2.31 -16.64
C SER A 79 -9.18 2.36 -15.28
N GLU A 80 -10.03 1.36 -15.04
CA GLU A 80 -10.68 1.14 -13.76
C GLU A 80 -10.39 -0.28 -13.32
N GLU A 81 -9.90 -0.43 -12.08
CA GLU A 81 -9.54 -1.73 -11.52
C GLU A 81 -10.14 -1.89 -10.13
N THR A 82 -10.64 -3.09 -9.84
CA THR A 82 -11.09 -3.47 -8.50
C THR A 82 -10.16 -4.54 -7.94
N ILE A 83 -9.42 -4.18 -6.91
CA ILE A 83 -8.42 -5.05 -6.29
C ILE A 83 -8.98 -5.50 -4.93
N PHE A 84 -9.03 -6.82 -4.73
CA PHE A 84 -9.33 -7.41 -3.44
C PHE A 84 -8.04 -7.87 -2.77
N SER A 85 -7.98 -7.75 -1.45
CA SER A 85 -6.89 -8.35 -0.68
C SER A 85 -7.40 -9.05 0.57
N ALA A 86 -6.66 -10.08 0.97
CA ALA A 86 -6.84 -10.78 2.25
C ALA A 86 -5.50 -10.79 2.98
N ALA A 87 -5.50 -10.32 4.23
CA ALA A 87 -4.29 -10.22 5.04
C ALA A 87 -4.46 -10.96 6.37
N PRO A 88 -4.29 -12.30 6.41
CA PRO A 88 -4.21 -13.05 7.65
C PRO A 88 -2.94 -12.70 8.42
N ALA A 89 -3.05 -12.58 9.73
CA ALA A 89 -1.93 -12.30 10.61
C ALA A 89 -2.14 -12.94 11.99
N LEU A 90 -1.03 -13.16 12.68
CA LEU A 90 -0.98 -13.63 14.04
C LEU A 90 -0.17 -12.63 14.88
N GLU A 91 -0.78 -12.10 15.93
CA GLU A 91 -0.14 -11.20 16.88
C GLU A 91 0.04 -11.90 18.22
N LEU A 92 1.23 -11.86 18.76
CA LEU A 92 1.58 -12.24 20.11
C LEU A 92 1.87 -10.96 20.89
N GLY A 93 1.26 -10.81 22.05
CA GLY A 93 1.48 -9.64 22.89
C GLY A 93 1.13 -9.91 24.34
N GLY A 94 1.35 -8.92 25.18
CA GLY A 94 1.06 -9.04 26.58
C GLY A 94 1.17 -7.71 27.32
N GLU A 95 0.95 -7.78 28.61
CA GLU A 95 1.01 -6.64 29.51
C GLU A 95 1.93 -6.95 30.68
N VAL A 96 2.89 -6.07 30.91
CA VAL A 96 3.84 -6.18 32.02
C VAL A 96 3.67 -4.95 32.91
N ALA A 97 3.30 -5.20 34.18
CA ALA A 97 3.26 -4.14 35.18
C ALA A 97 4.69 -3.72 35.55
N LEU A 98 4.97 -2.45 35.44
CA LEU A 98 6.23 -1.83 35.85
C LEU A 98 6.07 -1.11 37.20
N ALA A 99 7.18 -0.61 37.73
CA ALA A 99 7.16 0.22 38.95
C ALA A 99 6.31 1.48 38.76
N HIS A 100 5.78 2.03 39.85
CA HIS A 100 4.98 3.26 39.87
C HIS A 100 3.65 3.19 39.09
N GLY A 101 3.08 2.00 38.92
CA GLY A 101 1.80 1.82 38.23
C GLY A 101 1.86 1.94 36.71
N MET A 102 3.05 1.95 36.14
CA MET A 102 3.22 1.95 34.67
C MET A 102 2.91 0.56 34.10
N LEU A 103 2.35 0.54 32.89
CA LEU A 103 2.10 -0.68 32.11
C LEU A 103 2.87 -0.64 30.81
N LEU A 104 3.55 -1.72 30.49
CA LEU A 104 4.23 -1.93 29.21
C LEU A 104 3.49 -3.02 28.43
N ARG A 105 3.09 -2.74 27.20
CA ARG A 105 2.40 -3.67 26.32
C ARG A 105 3.22 -3.92 25.05
N PRO A 106 4.17 -4.87 25.08
CA PRO A 106 4.88 -5.30 23.88
C PRO A 106 3.95 -6.15 23.01
N PHE A 107 4.16 -6.06 21.68
CA PHE A 107 3.55 -6.98 20.73
C PHE A 107 4.50 -7.28 19.57
N ALA A 108 4.31 -8.44 18.96
CA ALA A 108 4.91 -8.82 17.69
C ALA A 108 3.84 -9.46 16.81
N ARG A 109 3.89 -9.19 15.51
CA ARG A 109 2.93 -9.67 14.54
C ARG A 109 3.66 -10.22 13.32
N VAL A 110 3.16 -11.32 12.77
CA VAL A 110 3.56 -11.89 11.50
C VAL A 110 2.33 -12.22 10.69
N GLY A 111 2.39 -11.99 9.39
CA GLY A 111 1.27 -12.25 8.49
C GLY A 111 1.69 -12.25 7.03
N GLY A 112 0.70 -12.36 6.17
CA GLY A 112 0.86 -12.21 4.72
C GLY A 112 -0.28 -11.37 4.16
N ILE A 113 -0.05 -10.79 3.01
CA ILE A 113 -1.06 -10.08 2.22
C ILE A 113 -1.16 -10.78 0.88
N PHE A 114 -2.38 -11.11 0.48
CA PHE A 114 -2.69 -11.79 -0.78
C PHE A 114 -3.61 -10.88 -1.59
N TYR A 115 -3.18 -10.50 -2.79
CA TYR A 115 -3.95 -9.67 -3.72
C TYR A 115 -4.61 -10.53 -4.79
N SER A 116 -5.79 -10.12 -5.27
CA SER A 116 -6.54 -10.80 -6.33
C SER A 116 -5.91 -10.63 -7.70
N GLU A 117 -5.22 -9.52 -7.92
CA GLU A 117 -4.64 -9.15 -9.19
C GLU A 117 -3.10 -9.16 -9.12
N ASP A 118 -2.48 -9.69 -10.17
CA ASP A 118 -1.03 -9.71 -10.36
C ASP A 118 -0.56 -8.68 -11.40
N LYS A 119 -1.50 -8.11 -12.17
CA LYS A 119 -1.21 -7.19 -13.26
C LYS A 119 -2.28 -6.13 -13.41
N ILE A 120 -1.85 -4.93 -13.70
CA ILE A 120 -2.71 -3.84 -14.15
C ILE A 120 -2.44 -3.62 -15.63
N ALA A 121 -3.44 -3.84 -16.48
CA ALA A 121 -3.31 -3.66 -17.93
C ALA A 121 -3.72 -2.23 -18.32
N LEU A 122 -2.87 -1.57 -19.10
CA LEU A 122 -3.10 -0.25 -19.66
C LEU A 122 -3.07 -0.30 -21.17
N SER A 123 -4.13 0.19 -21.83
CA SER A 123 -4.17 0.31 -23.29
C SER A 123 -3.46 1.60 -23.70
N SER A 124 -2.51 1.48 -24.61
CA SER A 124 -1.67 2.58 -25.06
C SER A 124 -1.64 2.66 -26.59
N SER A 125 -1.52 3.86 -27.11
CA SER A 125 -1.30 4.13 -28.53
C SER A 125 -0.22 5.22 -28.71
N PHE A 126 0.36 5.32 -29.91
CA PHE A 126 1.29 6.40 -30.19
C PHE A 126 0.53 7.72 -30.41
N ALA A 127 0.87 8.76 -29.67
CA ALA A 127 0.31 10.09 -29.85
C ALA A 127 0.76 10.65 -31.23
N GLY A 128 -0.19 10.99 -32.08
CA GLY A 128 0.11 11.48 -33.45
C GLY A 128 0.59 10.41 -34.42
N GLY A 129 0.42 9.13 -34.11
CA GLY A 129 0.71 8.02 -35.03
C GLY A 129 -0.20 8.03 -36.27
N PRO A 130 0.25 7.45 -37.43
CA PRO A 130 -0.60 7.29 -38.57
C PRO A 130 -1.87 6.53 -38.26
N ALA A 131 -2.98 6.86 -38.92
CA ALA A 131 -4.22 6.13 -38.80
C ALA A 131 -4.02 4.66 -39.19
N GLY A 132 -4.48 3.73 -38.30
CA GLY A 132 -4.39 2.29 -38.54
C GLY A 132 -3.28 1.57 -37.77
N ILE A 133 -2.48 2.26 -36.95
CA ILE A 133 -1.61 1.58 -35.98
C ILE A 133 -2.51 1.09 -34.81
N PRO A 134 -2.53 -0.23 -34.55
CA PRO A 134 -3.35 -0.76 -33.45
C PRO A 134 -2.83 -0.30 -32.10
N GLN A 135 -3.74 -0.17 -31.13
CA GLN A 135 -3.38 -0.02 -29.73
C GLN A 135 -2.60 -1.24 -29.25
N PHE A 136 -1.70 -1.04 -28.31
CA PHE A 136 -0.99 -2.11 -27.63
C PHE A 136 -1.23 -2.02 -26.13
N GLN A 137 -1.11 -3.15 -25.44
CA GLN A 137 -1.27 -3.21 -24.00
C GLN A 137 0.10 -3.18 -23.33
N THR A 138 0.24 -2.33 -22.34
CA THR A 138 1.31 -2.35 -21.36
C THR A 138 0.76 -2.93 -20.06
N GLN A 139 1.55 -3.73 -19.36
CA GLN A 139 1.16 -4.34 -18.10
C GLN A 139 2.13 -3.86 -17.02
N ALA A 140 1.60 -3.41 -15.90
CA ALA A 140 2.35 -3.21 -14.67
C ALA A 140 2.15 -4.43 -13.78
N GLU A 141 3.23 -5.11 -13.43
CA GLU A 141 3.18 -6.24 -12.52
C GLU A 141 3.00 -5.74 -11.09
N VAL A 142 2.13 -6.42 -10.33
CA VAL A 142 1.85 -6.16 -8.93
C VAL A 142 2.14 -7.44 -8.16
N GLU A 143 2.88 -7.34 -7.09
CA GLU A 143 3.17 -8.51 -6.26
C GLU A 143 1.88 -9.06 -5.63
N GLN A 144 1.56 -10.31 -5.96
CA GLN A 144 0.37 -11.00 -5.48
C GLN A 144 0.44 -11.41 -4.03
N VAL A 145 1.65 -11.68 -3.54
CA VAL A 145 1.88 -12.16 -2.18
C VAL A 145 3.00 -11.38 -1.52
N MET A 146 2.72 -10.81 -0.36
CA MET A 146 3.71 -10.11 0.44
C MET A 146 3.69 -10.63 1.88
N GLY A 147 4.87 -10.78 2.47
CA GLY A 147 5.01 -11.01 3.91
C GLY A 147 4.85 -9.71 4.69
N ASN A 148 4.23 -9.78 5.86
CA ASN A 148 4.12 -8.65 6.79
C ASN A 148 4.66 -9.03 8.15
N VAL A 149 5.52 -8.20 8.72
CA VAL A 149 5.96 -8.30 10.10
C VAL A 149 5.75 -6.96 10.80
N GLY A 150 5.35 -7.03 12.05
CA GLY A 150 5.18 -5.84 12.89
C GLY A 150 5.65 -6.10 14.30
N ALA A 151 6.18 -5.11 14.96
CA ALA A 151 6.51 -5.14 16.37
C ALA A 151 6.33 -3.77 16.99
N GLY A 152 6.04 -3.73 18.27
CA GLY A 152 5.94 -2.46 18.97
C GLY A 152 5.75 -2.62 20.45
N LEU A 153 5.67 -1.50 21.11
CA LEU A 153 5.34 -1.43 22.53
C LEU A 153 4.56 -0.15 22.84
N ASP A 154 3.60 -0.29 23.72
CA ASP A 154 2.84 0.80 24.29
C ASP A 154 3.25 0.98 25.76
N LEU A 155 3.73 2.15 26.11
CA LEU A 155 4.04 2.50 27.50
C LEU A 155 2.93 3.42 28.02
N MET A 156 2.23 2.96 29.04
CA MET A 156 1.21 3.72 29.75
C MET A 156 1.74 4.05 31.16
N TRP A 157 1.89 5.33 31.48
CA TRP A 157 2.36 5.72 32.81
C TRP A 157 1.29 6.39 33.68
N THR A 158 0.13 6.67 33.10
CA THR A 158 -1.10 7.05 33.80
C THR A 158 -2.28 6.55 32.99
N ASP A 159 -3.47 6.55 33.57
CA ASP A 159 -4.70 6.21 32.82
C ASP A 159 -4.96 7.17 31.66
N ALA A 160 -4.30 8.34 31.68
CA ALA A 160 -4.48 9.38 30.69
C ALA A 160 -3.32 9.50 29.68
N SER A 161 -2.15 8.87 29.92
CA SER A 161 -0.95 9.12 29.13
C SER A 161 -0.37 7.82 28.57
N THR A 162 -0.21 7.77 27.26
CA THR A 162 0.35 6.63 26.52
C THR A 162 1.36 7.07 25.49
N VAL A 163 2.49 6.38 25.39
CA VAL A 163 3.42 6.47 24.26
C VAL A 163 3.49 5.11 23.60
N LYS A 164 3.28 5.09 22.31
CA LYS A 164 3.41 3.92 21.45
C LYS A 164 4.58 4.12 20.48
N VAL A 165 5.42 3.12 20.35
CA VAL A 165 6.40 3.02 19.26
C VAL A 165 6.18 1.69 18.53
N PHE A 166 6.31 1.72 17.20
CA PHE A 166 6.08 0.53 16.40
C PHE A 166 6.91 0.53 15.13
N TYR A 167 7.11 -0.66 14.64
CA TYR A 167 7.69 -0.98 13.34
C TYR A 167 6.73 -1.85 12.56
N ASP A 168 6.57 -1.56 11.28
CA ASP A 168 5.87 -2.40 10.30
C ASP A 168 6.76 -2.58 9.09
N GLY A 169 6.96 -3.84 8.67
CA GLY A 169 7.72 -4.23 7.48
C GLY A 169 6.83 -5.02 6.51
N LEU A 170 6.95 -4.72 5.23
CA LEU A 170 6.36 -5.49 4.13
C LEU A 170 7.50 -6.04 3.28
N PHE A 171 7.39 -7.30 2.88
CA PHE A 171 8.41 -8.03 2.14
C PHE A 171 7.75 -8.81 1.01
N GLY A 172 8.06 -8.46 -0.20
CA GLY A 172 7.70 -9.15 -1.42
C GLY A 172 8.93 -9.64 -2.16
N GLU A 173 8.76 -10.10 -3.39
CA GLU A 173 9.85 -10.57 -4.24
C GLU A 173 10.76 -9.40 -4.65
N ASP A 174 10.17 -8.32 -5.13
CA ASP A 174 10.86 -7.13 -5.62
C ASP A 174 10.62 -5.89 -4.73
N THR A 175 9.71 -5.97 -3.77
CA THR A 175 9.32 -4.84 -2.94
C THR A 175 9.67 -5.06 -1.47
N GLN A 176 10.33 -4.08 -0.88
CA GLN A 176 10.55 -4.02 0.56
C GLN A 176 10.18 -2.63 1.08
N GLN A 177 9.36 -2.62 2.13
CA GLN A 177 8.96 -1.37 2.79
C GLN A 177 9.17 -1.48 4.30
N HIS A 178 9.69 -0.42 4.90
CA HIS A 178 9.92 -0.33 6.33
C HIS A 178 9.29 0.96 6.85
N ALA A 179 8.43 0.86 7.83
CA ALA A 179 7.82 1.99 8.49
C ALA A 179 8.10 1.95 10.00
N PHE A 180 8.55 3.07 10.54
CA PHE A 180 8.71 3.29 11.97
C PHE A 180 7.78 4.40 12.38
N GLY A 181 7.11 4.23 13.49
CA GLY A 181 6.19 5.24 14.00
C GLY A 181 6.26 5.40 15.50
N ALA A 182 5.96 6.62 15.95
CA ALA A 182 5.75 6.94 17.34
C ALA A 182 4.47 7.78 17.48
N LYS A 183 3.69 7.48 18.52
CA LYS A 183 2.47 8.21 18.86
C LYS A 183 2.44 8.46 20.35
N ALA A 184 2.20 9.70 20.74
CA ALA A 184 1.90 10.07 22.11
C ALA A 184 0.43 10.51 22.22
N SER A 185 -0.24 10.11 23.28
CA SER A 185 -1.62 10.49 23.58
C SER A 185 -1.72 10.90 25.05
N VAL A 186 -2.37 12.01 25.31
CA VAL A 186 -2.70 12.50 26.64
C VAL A 186 -4.18 12.87 26.65
N ASN A 187 -4.94 12.22 27.52
CA ASN A 187 -6.35 12.55 27.76
C ASN A 187 -6.43 13.44 29.01
N PHE A 188 -7.15 14.53 28.96
CA PHE A 188 -7.34 15.49 30.06
C PHE A 188 -8.80 15.84 30.25
#